data_97df587a245b7b55a0b392a205944e10
#
_entry.id   97df587a245b7b55a0b392a205944e10
#
_cell.length_a   1.000
_cell.length_b   1.000
_cell.length_c   1.000
_cell.angle_alpha   90.00
_cell.angle_beta   90.00
_cell.angle_gamma   90.00
#
_symmetry.space_group_name_H-M   'P 1'
#
loop_
_entity.id
_entity.type
_entity.pdbx_description
1 polymer ?
#
loop_
_entity_poly.entity_id
_entity_poly.type
_entity_poly.pdbx_seq_one_letter_code
_entity_poly.pdbx_strand_id
1 'polypeptide(L)'
;NGYQTAMIGKWHLVSEPTGFNYWDILIGQGDYYNPKFIKNGERVQREGYATNIVTDLAINWMDSIRDKSKPFCLFIHHKAPHRTWMPDLCDLDLYDDVTYPMPENFYDKYEGRIPASKQEMSIIKDMDLVYDLKMADKENEIHTTTGLEEAGRNMYNALNPEQKAVWDKHYDPIIAKFKQDKLTGKALAEWKYQQYMHDYMRVIHSIDRNVGRVLKYLEENGLMENTMIVYTSDQGFYMGEHGWFDKRFMYEESFRTPLLVRLPGGKKGDVDEMVQNIDYGPTILDLAGVEVPADMHGVSFLPLLKGEKVPDWRKSLYYHFYEYPAEHAVRRH
;
A
#
# COMPACT_ATOMS: atom_id res chain seq x y z
N ASN A 1 -2.93 25.31 17.27
CA ASN A 1 -1.88 25.93 16.48
C ASN A 1 -2.33 26.49 15.12
N GLY A 2 -3.62 26.36 14.79
CA GLY A 2 -4.24 26.96 13.60
C GLY A 2 -4.22 26.11 12.33
N TYR A 3 -3.59 24.93 12.34
CA TYR A 3 -3.64 24.02 11.19
C TYR A 3 -5.03 23.42 11.00
N GLN A 4 -5.44 23.29 9.73
CA GLN A 4 -6.53 22.41 9.35
C GLN A 4 -6.00 21.02 9.05
N THR A 5 -6.67 20.01 9.57
CA THR A 5 -6.26 18.62 9.46
C THR A 5 -7.26 17.82 8.64
N ALA A 6 -6.78 17.01 7.70
CA ALA A 6 -7.63 16.09 6.95
C ALA A 6 -7.00 14.70 6.83
N MET A 7 -7.87 13.68 6.85
CA MET A 7 -7.53 12.29 6.63
C MET A 7 -8.35 11.73 5.47
N ILE A 8 -7.71 11.31 4.39
CA ILE A 8 -8.38 10.81 3.18
C ILE A 8 -7.78 9.47 2.76
N GLY A 9 -8.63 8.47 2.60
CA GLY A 9 -8.26 7.15 2.15
C GLY A 9 -8.28 6.07 3.25
N LYS A 10 -7.32 5.14 3.25
CA LYS A 10 -7.33 4.01 4.17
C LYS A 10 -7.03 4.44 5.61
N TRP A 11 -7.94 4.13 6.52
CA TRP A 11 -7.80 4.37 7.96
C TRP A 11 -7.58 3.07 8.75
N HIS A 12 -8.49 2.12 8.65
CA HIS A 12 -8.44 0.75 9.17
C HIS A 12 -8.04 0.63 10.67
N LEU A 13 -8.40 1.61 11.50
CA LEU A 13 -8.13 1.60 12.94
C LEU A 13 -9.38 1.30 13.79
N VAL A 14 -10.44 0.75 13.19
CA VAL A 14 -11.73 0.37 13.82
C VAL A 14 -12.55 1.58 14.29
N SER A 15 -11.95 2.51 15.06
CA SER A 15 -12.59 3.76 15.49
C SER A 15 -12.60 4.79 14.35
N GLU A 16 -13.51 5.75 14.45
CA GLU A 16 -13.50 6.93 13.57
C GLU A 16 -12.28 7.82 13.86
N PRO A 17 -11.76 8.54 12.84
CA PRO A 17 -10.67 9.50 13.04
C PRO A 17 -11.05 10.58 14.04
N THR A 18 -10.17 10.86 14.98
CA THR A 18 -10.29 11.96 15.95
C THR A 18 -9.17 12.96 15.75
N GLY A 19 -9.43 14.23 16.07
CA GLY A 19 -8.45 15.31 15.90
C GLY A 19 -8.32 15.84 14.46
N PHE A 20 -9.13 15.35 13.51
CA PHE A 20 -9.22 15.86 12.16
C PHE A 20 -10.43 16.76 11.97
N ASN A 21 -10.24 17.86 11.21
CA ASN A 21 -11.34 18.74 10.83
C ASN A 21 -12.20 18.16 9.69
N TYR A 22 -11.59 17.28 8.88
CA TYR A 22 -12.22 16.60 7.77
C TYR A 22 -11.66 15.19 7.62
N TRP A 23 -12.53 14.22 7.32
CA TRP A 23 -12.08 12.90 6.95
C TRP A 23 -13.04 12.21 5.98
N ASP A 24 -12.47 11.43 5.08
CA ASP A 24 -13.18 10.67 4.06
C ASP A 24 -12.43 9.36 3.83
N ILE A 25 -12.80 8.33 4.59
CA ILE A 25 -12.01 7.13 4.78
C ILE A 25 -12.68 5.89 4.19
N LEU A 26 -11.86 4.99 3.66
CA LEU A 26 -12.29 3.67 3.21
C LEU A 26 -12.82 2.84 4.38
N ILE A 27 -13.89 2.07 4.14
CA ILE A 27 -14.43 1.13 5.13
C ILE A 27 -13.54 -0.11 5.19
N GLY A 28 -13.06 -0.46 6.37
CA GLY A 28 -12.19 -1.61 6.59
C GLY A 28 -10.91 -1.53 5.75
N GLN A 29 -10.56 -2.60 5.05
CA GLN A 29 -9.42 -2.63 4.13
C GLN A 29 -9.65 -1.82 2.85
N GLY A 30 -10.90 -1.49 2.55
CA GLY A 30 -11.32 -0.86 1.29
C GLY A 30 -11.30 -1.83 0.10
N ASP A 31 -12.12 -1.53 -0.90
CA ASP A 31 -12.13 -2.22 -2.19
C ASP A 31 -11.30 -1.42 -3.21
N TYR A 32 -10.71 -2.11 -4.18
CA TYR A 32 -10.00 -1.44 -5.28
C TYR A 32 -10.97 -0.76 -6.25
N TYR A 33 -12.14 -1.37 -6.48
CA TYR A 33 -13.17 -0.83 -7.35
C TYR A 33 -14.45 -0.55 -6.59
N ASN A 34 -15.10 0.54 -6.96
CA ASN A 34 -16.39 0.96 -6.42
C ASN A 34 -16.44 0.99 -4.88
N PRO A 35 -15.41 1.57 -4.24
CA PRO A 35 -15.23 1.48 -2.80
C PRO A 35 -16.29 2.24 -2.02
N LYS A 36 -16.56 1.74 -0.81
CA LYS A 36 -17.38 2.42 0.19
C LYS A 36 -16.51 3.25 1.10
N PHE A 37 -16.97 4.45 1.40
CA PHE A 37 -16.31 5.40 2.30
C PHE A 37 -17.20 5.77 3.46
N ILE A 38 -16.58 6.36 4.48
CA ILE A 38 -17.26 7.15 5.51
C ILE A 38 -16.68 8.56 5.44
N LYS A 39 -17.54 9.52 5.09
CA LYS A 39 -17.19 10.94 5.01
C LYS A 39 -17.76 11.66 6.23
N ASN A 40 -16.91 12.08 7.16
CA ASN A 40 -17.33 12.76 8.38
C ASN A 40 -18.53 12.09 9.09
N GLY A 41 -18.53 10.75 9.19
CA GLY A 41 -19.59 9.96 9.79
C GLY A 41 -20.66 9.43 8.83
N GLU A 42 -20.75 9.93 7.60
CA GLU A 42 -21.75 9.51 6.62
C GLU A 42 -21.20 8.47 5.65
N ARG A 43 -21.92 7.37 5.43
CA ARG A 43 -21.55 6.34 4.45
C ARG A 43 -21.83 6.81 3.04
N VAL A 44 -20.82 6.71 2.18
CA VAL A 44 -20.90 7.09 0.76
C VAL A 44 -20.30 6.00 -0.09
N GLN A 45 -21.01 5.56 -1.13
CA GLN A 45 -20.46 4.70 -2.18
C GLN A 45 -19.95 5.55 -3.33
N ARG A 46 -18.77 5.22 -3.86
CA ARG A 46 -18.20 5.89 -5.05
C ARG A 46 -17.88 4.87 -6.10
N GLU A 47 -18.15 5.20 -7.34
CA GLU A 47 -17.81 4.38 -8.49
C GLU A 47 -16.43 4.76 -9.02
N GLY A 48 -15.65 3.75 -9.42
CA GLY A 48 -14.33 3.92 -9.99
C GLY A 48 -13.22 3.23 -9.21
N TYR A 49 -11.99 3.57 -9.54
CA TYR A 49 -10.77 2.98 -8.97
C TYR A 49 -10.33 3.73 -7.71
N ALA A 50 -10.11 3.01 -6.62
CA ALA A 50 -9.88 3.60 -5.29
C ALA A 50 -8.71 4.58 -5.23
N THR A 51 -7.58 4.27 -5.88
CA THR A 51 -6.40 5.16 -5.88
C THR A 51 -6.72 6.51 -6.54
N ASN A 52 -7.45 6.49 -7.65
CA ASN A 52 -7.88 7.72 -8.34
C ASN A 52 -8.85 8.51 -7.46
N ILE A 53 -9.85 7.84 -6.88
CA ILE A 53 -10.86 8.47 -6.01
C ILE A 53 -10.21 9.14 -4.80
N VAL A 54 -9.30 8.46 -4.11
CA VAL A 54 -8.59 9.02 -2.95
C VAL A 54 -7.82 10.28 -3.33
N THR A 55 -7.17 10.26 -4.49
CA THR A 55 -6.44 11.43 -5.00
C THR A 55 -7.37 12.57 -5.39
N ASP A 56 -8.49 12.28 -6.06
CA ASP A 56 -9.49 13.28 -6.42
C ASP A 56 -10.08 13.96 -5.17
N LEU A 57 -10.38 13.18 -4.13
CA LEU A 57 -10.86 13.70 -2.85
C LEU A 57 -9.82 14.59 -2.17
N ALA A 58 -8.55 14.20 -2.21
CA ALA A 58 -7.45 14.96 -1.62
C ALA A 58 -7.25 16.30 -2.34
N ILE A 59 -7.24 16.29 -3.67
CA ILE A 59 -7.13 17.51 -4.49
C ILE A 59 -8.36 18.41 -4.27
N ASN A 60 -9.57 17.85 -4.29
CA ASN A 60 -10.78 18.60 -4.03
C ASN A 60 -10.81 19.22 -2.64
N TRP A 61 -10.31 18.51 -1.62
CA TRP A 61 -10.19 19.07 -0.28
C TRP A 61 -9.23 20.25 -0.25
N MET A 62 -8.08 20.15 -0.87
CA MET A 62 -7.10 21.24 -0.96
C MET A 62 -7.61 22.43 -1.74
N ASP A 63 -8.39 22.18 -2.81
CA ASP A 63 -8.87 23.23 -3.70
C ASP A 63 -10.13 23.94 -3.20
N SER A 64 -11.11 23.18 -2.74
CA SER A 64 -12.49 23.69 -2.59
C SER A 64 -13.03 23.60 -1.16
N ILE A 65 -12.45 22.76 -0.27
CA ILE A 65 -13.04 22.50 1.05
C ILE A 65 -12.30 23.24 2.16
N ARG A 66 -10.96 23.21 2.15
CA ARG A 66 -10.17 23.86 3.21
C ARG A 66 -10.29 25.40 3.15
N ASP A 67 -10.10 26.05 4.27
CA ASP A 67 -9.89 27.50 4.34
C ASP A 67 -8.47 27.83 3.87
N LYS A 68 -8.34 28.46 2.69
CA LYS A 68 -7.04 28.76 2.07
C LYS A 68 -6.20 29.78 2.84
N SER A 69 -6.78 30.46 3.84
CA SER A 69 -6.07 31.39 4.71
C SER A 69 -5.30 30.69 5.85
N LYS A 70 -5.52 29.39 6.08
CA LYS A 70 -4.91 28.61 7.14
C LYS A 70 -3.91 27.58 6.62
N PRO A 71 -2.87 27.26 7.39
CA PRO A 71 -2.00 26.14 7.11
C PRO A 71 -2.77 24.82 7.19
N PHE A 72 -2.25 23.77 6.55
CA PHE A 72 -2.91 22.47 6.55
C PHE A 72 -1.93 21.31 6.82
N CYS A 73 -2.49 20.22 7.35
CA CYS A 73 -1.85 18.91 7.43
C CYS A 73 -2.81 17.88 6.82
N LEU A 74 -2.43 17.29 5.69
CA LEU A 74 -3.24 16.36 4.93
C LEU A 74 -2.58 14.99 4.87
N PHE A 75 -3.32 13.96 5.27
CA PHE A 75 -2.94 12.56 5.12
C PHE A 75 -3.70 11.97 3.93
N ILE A 76 -2.95 11.47 2.94
CA ILE A 76 -3.47 10.79 1.77
C ILE A 76 -3.02 9.34 1.84
N HIS A 77 -3.90 8.45 2.25
CA HIS A 77 -3.59 7.05 2.48
C HIS A 77 -4.22 6.16 1.41
N HIS A 78 -3.44 5.80 0.40
CA HIS A 78 -3.90 4.86 -0.61
C HIS A 78 -4.04 3.45 -0.03
N LYS A 79 -5.05 2.68 -0.50
CA LYS A 79 -5.14 1.25 -0.24
C LYS A 79 -4.03 0.48 -0.93
N ALA A 80 -3.72 0.87 -2.15
CA ALA A 80 -2.67 0.29 -2.97
C ALA A 80 -1.28 0.49 -2.32
N PRO A 81 -0.37 -0.48 -2.39
CA PRO A 81 -0.43 -1.76 -3.07
C PRO A 81 -0.82 -2.95 -2.17
N HIS A 82 -1.73 -2.78 -1.21
CA HIS A 82 -2.19 -3.90 -0.36
C HIS A 82 -2.78 -5.04 -1.23
N ARG A 83 -2.65 -6.30 -0.77
CA ARG A 83 -3.35 -7.46 -1.34
C ARG A 83 -4.82 -7.07 -1.61
N THR A 84 -5.39 -7.24 -2.81
CA THR A 84 -5.08 -8.23 -3.85
C THR A 84 -4.48 -7.65 -5.15
N TRP A 85 -3.93 -6.48 -5.13
CA TRP A 85 -3.25 -5.86 -6.29
C TRP A 85 -4.11 -5.82 -7.55
N MET A 86 -5.32 -5.32 -7.48
CA MET A 86 -6.16 -5.12 -8.66
C MET A 86 -5.66 -3.88 -9.40
N PRO A 87 -5.18 -4.00 -10.65
CA PRO A 87 -4.71 -2.86 -11.43
C PRO A 87 -5.84 -1.89 -11.78
N ASP A 88 -5.51 -0.63 -12.05
CA ASP A 88 -6.42 0.29 -12.74
C ASP A 88 -6.65 -0.19 -14.18
N LEU A 89 -7.87 -0.06 -14.69
CA LEU A 89 -8.23 -0.51 -16.04
C LEU A 89 -7.39 0.14 -17.13
N CYS A 90 -6.96 1.37 -16.94
CA CYS A 90 -6.10 2.06 -17.89
C CYS A 90 -4.64 1.58 -17.89
N ASP A 91 -4.25 0.79 -16.89
CA ASP A 91 -2.89 0.29 -16.71
C ASP A 91 -2.75 -1.22 -17.04
N LEU A 92 -3.84 -1.90 -17.42
CA LEU A 92 -3.86 -3.36 -17.62
C LEU A 92 -2.86 -3.85 -18.68
N ASP A 93 -2.64 -3.08 -19.74
CA ASP A 93 -1.73 -3.46 -20.85
C ASP A 93 -0.26 -3.09 -20.54
N LEU A 94 0.03 -2.48 -19.38
CA LEU A 94 1.41 -2.15 -19.03
C LEU A 94 2.18 -3.41 -18.61
N TYR A 95 3.45 -3.45 -19.03
CA TYR A 95 4.43 -4.47 -18.63
C TYR A 95 4.14 -5.89 -19.14
N ASP A 96 3.24 -6.11 -20.12
CA ASP A 96 2.91 -7.44 -20.67
C ASP A 96 4.13 -8.13 -21.29
N ASP A 97 5.07 -7.37 -21.84
CA ASP A 97 6.31 -7.83 -22.45
C ASP A 97 7.49 -7.94 -21.46
N VAL A 98 7.28 -7.60 -20.18
CA VAL A 98 8.35 -7.63 -19.18
C VAL A 98 8.39 -9.01 -18.51
N THR A 99 9.58 -9.60 -18.45
CA THR A 99 9.85 -10.76 -17.58
C THR A 99 10.63 -10.31 -16.37
N TYR A 100 10.05 -10.46 -15.20
CA TYR A 100 10.68 -10.07 -13.94
C TYR A 100 11.70 -11.12 -13.50
N PRO A 101 12.92 -10.71 -13.12
CA PRO A 101 13.90 -11.64 -12.57
C PRO A 101 13.39 -12.18 -11.23
N MET A 102 13.49 -13.49 -11.05
CA MET A 102 13.15 -14.10 -9.76
C MET A 102 14.27 -13.83 -8.75
N PRO A 103 13.95 -13.54 -7.48
CA PRO A 103 14.96 -13.46 -6.44
C PRO A 103 15.76 -14.75 -6.31
N GLU A 104 17.07 -14.64 -6.03
CA GLU A 104 17.95 -15.80 -5.89
C GLU A 104 17.47 -16.79 -4.81
N ASN A 105 16.83 -16.26 -3.77
CA ASN A 105 16.27 -17.03 -2.65
C ASN A 105 14.79 -17.42 -2.82
N PHE A 106 14.22 -17.33 -4.03
CA PHE A 106 12.80 -17.67 -4.28
C PHE A 106 12.46 -19.11 -3.86
N TYR A 107 13.38 -20.06 -4.02
CA TYR A 107 13.21 -21.45 -3.58
C TYR A 107 13.93 -21.73 -2.26
N ASP A 108 13.86 -20.78 -1.32
CA ASP A 108 14.45 -20.94 0.02
C ASP A 108 13.88 -22.16 0.76
N LYS A 109 14.74 -22.94 1.36
CA LYS A 109 14.38 -24.16 2.12
C LYS A 109 14.18 -23.89 3.61
N TYR A 110 14.47 -22.66 4.07
CA TYR A 110 14.37 -22.22 5.47
C TYR A 110 15.18 -23.10 6.45
N GLU A 111 16.28 -23.67 6.01
CA GLU A 111 17.13 -24.55 6.83
C GLU A 111 17.56 -23.82 8.12
N GLY A 112 17.31 -24.44 9.29
CA GLY A 112 17.57 -23.85 10.60
C GLY A 112 16.62 -22.72 11.03
N ARG A 113 15.62 -22.35 10.21
CA ARG A 113 14.69 -21.23 10.46
C ARG A 113 13.25 -21.73 10.56
N ILE A 114 12.94 -22.48 11.62
CA ILE A 114 11.61 -23.09 11.83
C ILE A 114 10.46 -22.06 11.77
N PRO A 115 10.55 -20.87 12.41
CA PRO A 115 9.46 -19.89 12.31
C PRO A 115 9.21 -19.43 10.87
N ALA A 116 10.26 -19.23 10.08
CA ALA A 116 10.14 -18.85 8.67
C ALA A 116 9.45 -19.94 7.83
N SER A 117 9.78 -21.22 8.06
CA SER A 117 9.18 -22.35 7.34
C SER A 117 7.67 -22.54 7.59
N LYS A 118 7.14 -21.92 8.65
CA LYS A 118 5.73 -21.99 9.04
C LYS A 118 4.89 -20.80 8.55
N GLN A 119 5.50 -19.84 7.85
CA GLN A 119 4.75 -18.69 7.36
C GLN A 119 3.82 -19.09 6.20
N GLU A 120 2.55 -18.65 6.28
CA GLU A 120 1.54 -18.85 5.21
C GLU A 120 1.54 -17.67 4.22
N MET A 121 2.69 -17.43 3.60
CA MET A 121 2.92 -16.35 2.63
C MET A 121 3.59 -16.87 1.35
N SER A 122 3.56 -18.18 1.12
CA SER A 122 4.26 -18.78 -0.01
C SER A 122 3.52 -18.50 -1.33
N ILE A 123 4.22 -17.93 -2.31
CA ILE A 123 3.72 -17.80 -3.68
C ILE A 123 3.32 -19.18 -4.24
N ILE A 124 4.07 -20.21 -3.90
CA ILE A 124 3.83 -21.57 -4.38
C ILE A 124 2.54 -22.15 -3.79
N LYS A 125 2.37 -22.05 -2.45
CA LYS A 125 1.31 -22.75 -1.71
C LYS A 125 0.11 -21.88 -1.39
N ASP A 126 0.36 -20.63 -0.95
CA ASP A 126 -0.63 -19.81 -0.26
C ASP A 126 -1.20 -18.70 -1.15
N MET A 127 -0.54 -18.36 -2.27
CA MET A 127 -1.06 -17.41 -3.23
C MET A 127 -2.21 -18.02 -4.03
N ASP A 128 -3.38 -17.44 -3.87
CA ASP A 128 -4.64 -17.92 -4.46
C ASP A 128 -4.75 -17.54 -5.95
N LEU A 129 -5.16 -18.47 -6.78
CA LEU A 129 -5.32 -18.22 -8.22
C LEU A 129 -6.45 -17.24 -8.52
N VAL A 130 -7.57 -17.34 -7.80
CA VAL A 130 -8.76 -16.52 -8.06
C VAL A 130 -8.69 -15.18 -7.34
N TYR A 131 -8.36 -15.20 -6.04
CA TYR A 131 -8.29 -14.01 -5.21
C TYR A 131 -7.09 -13.12 -5.53
N ASP A 132 -5.89 -13.71 -5.59
CA ASP A 132 -4.65 -12.96 -5.79
C ASP A 132 -4.33 -12.73 -7.27
N LEU A 133 -4.54 -13.76 -8.12
CA LEU A 133 -4.09 -13.75 -9.51
C LEU A 133 -5.21 -13.56 -10.53
N LYS A 134 -6.43 -13.23 -10.07
CA LYS A 134 -7.60 -12.84 -10.90
C LYS A 134 -8.06 -13.91 -11.89
N MET A 135 -7.82 -15.20 -11.58
CA MET A 135 -8.23 -16.33 -12.42
C MET A 135 -9.71 -16.72 -12.19
N ALA A 136 -10.59 -15.75 -11.97
CA ALA A 136 -12.03 -15.97 -11.86
C ALA A 136 -12.63 -16.25 -13.25
N ASP A 137 -12.64 -17.51 -13.66
CA ASP A 137 -13.23 -17.94 -14.93
C ASP A 137 -14.76 -18.02 -14.88
N LYS A 138 -15.41 -17.81 -16.02
CA LYS A 138 -16.87 -17.74 -16.15
C LYS A 138 -17.53 -19.12 -15.93
N GLU A 139 -16.83 -20.19 -16.23
CA GLU A 139 -17.27 -21.57 -16.10
C GLU A 139 -17.09 -22.13 -14.68
N ASN A 140 -16.41 -21.39 -13.80
CA ASN A 140 -16.07 -21.84 -12.43
C ASN A 140 -15.26 -23.17 -12.42
N GLU A 141 -14.35 -23.34 -13.35
CA GLU A 141 -13.50 -24.55 -13.44
C GLU A 141 -12.18 -24.41 -12.69
N ILE A 142 -11.76 -23.17 -12.38
CA ILE A 142 -10.54 -22.91 -11.62
C ILE A 142 -10.89 -22.89 -10.14
N HIS A 143 -10.39 -23.90 -9.41
CA HIS A 143 -10.57 -24.05 -7.98
C HIS A 143 -9.27 -23.91 -7.23
N THR A 144 -9.37 -23.49 -5.97
CA THR A 144 -8.21 -23.29 -5.10
C THR A 144 -8.42 -24.00 -3.76
N THR A 145 -7.34 -24.22 -3.03
CA THR A 145 -7.38 -24.87 -1.72
C THR A 145 -7.20 -23.89 -0.56
N THR A 146 -7.07 -22.60 -0.85
CA THR A 146 -6.78 -21.58 0.17
C THR A 146 -8.05 -21.10 0.92
N GLY A 147 -9.23 -21.38 0.37
CA GLY A 147 -10.52 -20.90 0.92
C GLY A 147 -10.85 -19.44 0.53
N LEU A 148 -10.08 -18.82 -0.36
CA LEU A 148 -10.26 -17.42 -0.79
C LEU A 148 -10.96 -17.28 -2.15
N GLU A 149 -11.31 -18.39 -2.80
CA GLU A 149 -11.93 -18.40 -4.13
C GLU A 149 -13.20 -17.55 -4.21
N GLU A 150 -14.12 -17.71 -3.25
CA GLU A 150 -15.37 -16.94 -3.21
C GLU A 150 -15.09 -15.43 -3.06
N ALA A 151 -14.13 -15.06 -2.23
CA ALA A 151 -13.75 -13.67 -2.06
C ALA A 151 -13.19 -13.07 -3.37
N GLY A 152 -12.39 -13.83 -4.12
CA GLY A 152 -11.88 -13.42 -5.44
C GLY A 152 -13.01 -13.24 -6.46
N ARG A 153 -13.96 -14.18 -6.52
CA ARG A 153 -15.14 -14.05 -7.39
C ARG A 153 -16.03 -12.86 -7.02
N ASN A 154 -16.18 -12.58 -5.72
CA ASN A 154 -16.93 -11.42 -5.26
C ASN A 154 -16.27 -10.09 -5.67
N MET A 155 -14.94 -10.01 -5.68
CA MET A 155 -14.24 -8.82 -6.20
C MET A 155 -14.52 -8.60 -7.69
N TYR A 156 -14.45 -9.65 -8.51
CA TYR A 156 -14.83 -9.58 -9.92
C TYR A 156 -16.30 -9.18 -10.10
N ASN A 157 -17.20 -9.75 -9.32
CA ASN A 157 -18.64 -9.46 -9.39
C ASN A 157 -18.99 -8.02 -8.97
N ALA A 158 -18.16 -7.37 -8.16
CA ALA A 158 -18.33 -5.98 -7.76
C ALA A 158 -17.98 -4.96 -8.86
N LEU A 159 -17.34 -5.39 -9.95
CA LEU A 159 -17.13 -4.56 -11.12
C LEU A 159 -18.46 -4.29 -11.83
N ASN A 160 -18.67 -3.06 -12.29
CA ASN A 160 -19.83 -2.73 -13.13
C ASN A 160 -19.66 -3.29 -14.57
N PRO A 161 -20.69 -3.26 -15.44
CA PRO A 161 -20.61 -3.84 -16.78
C PRO A 161 -19.50 -3.25 -17.65
N GLU A 162 -19.26 -1.94 -17.60
CA GLU A 162 -18.20 -1.26 -18.35
C GLU A 162 -16.81 -1.68 -17.86
N GLN A 163 -16.64 -1.75 -16.55
CA GLN A 163 -15.39 -2.23 -15.93
C GLN A 163 -15.12 -3.68 -16.30
N LYS A 164 -16.15 -4.55 -16.24
CA LYS A 164 -16.03 -5.96 -16.65
C LYS A 164 -15.63 -6.12 -18.10
N ALA A 165 -16.19 -5.33 -19.00
CA ALA A 165 -15.85 -5.42 -20.42
C ALA A 165 -14.36 -5.16 -20.68
N VAL A 166 -13.75 -4.20 -20.00
CA VAL A 166 -12.30 -3.91 -20.10
C VAL A 166 -11.48 -5.00 -19.41
N TRP A 167 -11.91 -5.41 -18.20
CA TRP A 167 -11.27 -6.45 -17.41
C TRP A 167 -11.20 -7.79 -18.14
N ASP A 168 -12.34 -8.26 -18.68
CA ASP A 168 -12.45 -9.51 -19.41
C ASP A 168 -11.58 -9.54 -20.67
N LYS A 169 -11.52 -8.41 -21.39
CA LYS A 169 -10.66 -8.29 -22.57
C LYS A 169 -9.19 -8.60 -22.24
N HIS A 170 -8.73 -8.23 -21.05
CA HIS A 170 -7.35 -8.47 -20.60
C HIS A 170 -7.18 -9.87 -19.99
N TYR A 171 -8.04 -10.24 -19.02
CA TYR A 171 -7.83 -11.48 -18.25
C TYR A 171 -8.37 -12.74 -18.93
N ASP A 172 -9.44 -12.69 -19.75
CA ASP A 172 -9.96 -13.89 -20.43
C ASP A 172 -8.91 -14.63 -21.27
N PRO A 173 -8.05 -13.96 -22.05
CA PRO A 173 -6.98 -14.64 -22.77
C PRO A 173 -5.95 -15.31 -21.84
N ILE A 174 -5.61 -14.66 -20.72
CA ILE A 174 -4.67 -15.20 -19.72
C ILE A 174 -5.26 -16.45 -19.07
N ILE A 175 -6.54 -16.39 -18.69
CA ILE A 175 -7.28 -17.50 -18.10
C ILE A 175 -7.36 -18.68 -19.08
N ALA A 176 -7.71 -18.41 -20.34
CA ALA A 176 -7.80 -19.45 -21.37
C ALA A 176 -6.46 -20.16 -21.59
N LYS A 177 -5.38 -19.38 -21.66
CA LYS A 177 -4.02 -19.93 -21.79
C LYS A 177 -3.63 -20.75 -20.57
N PHE A 178 -3.87 -20.25 -19.35
CA PHE A 178 -3.59 -20.98 -18.12
C PHE A 178 -4.31 -22.35 -18.07
N LYS A 179 -5.60 -22.40 -18.46
CA LYS A 179 -6.37 -23.65 -18.55
C LYS A 179 -5.79 -24.62 -19.57
N GLN A 180 -5.29 -24.11 -20.69
CA GLN A 180 -4.63 -24.90 -21.75
C GLN A 180 -3.28 -25.46 -21.30
N ASP A 181 -2.44 -24.65 -20.66
CA ASP A 181 -1.05 -24.97 -20.32
C ASP A 181 -0.95 -26.03 -19.20
N LYS A 182 -1.95 -26.16 -18.34
CA LYS A 182 -2.03 -27.12 -17.22
C LYS A 182 -0.77 -27.15 -16.37
N LEU A 183 -0.26 -25.96 -16.04
CA LEU A 183 1.00 -25.79 -15.34
C LEU A 183 0.99 -26.46 -13.94
N THR A 184 2.10 -27.08 -13.59
CA THR A 184 2.31 -27.74 -12.29
C THR A 184 3.71 -27.51 -11.77
N GLY A 185 3.93 -27.74 -10.47
CA GLY A 185 5.26 -27.71 -9.86
C GLY A 185 5.97 -26.37 -10.07
N LYS A 186 7.21 -26.44 -10.55
CA LYS A 186 8.06 -25.26 -10.75
C LYS A 186 7.50 -24.31 -11.79
N ALA A 187 6.97 -24.82 -12.89
CA ALA A 187 6.38 -23.98 -13.95
C ALA A 187 5.16 -23.17 -13.45
N LEU A 188 4.32 -23.77 -12.61
CA LEU A 188 3.22 -23.05 -11.95
C LEU A 188 3.73 -21.98 -10.98
N ALA A 189 4.76 -22.28 -10.21
CA ALA A 189 5.35 -21.32 -9.27
C ALA A 189 5.93 -20.09 -9.98
N GLU A 190 6.67 -20.31 -11.08
CA GLU A 190 7.22 -19.25 -11.90
C GLU A 190 6.12 -18.42 -12.57
N TRP A 191 5.08 -19.07 -13.09
CA TRP A 191 3.93 -18.38 -13.66
C TRP A 191 3.20 -17.51 -12.61
N LYS A 192 2.93 -18.06 -11.42
CA LYS A 192 2.32 -17.30 -10.32
C LYS A 192 3.14 -16.05 -9.98
N TYR A 193 4.46 -16.20 -9.91
CA TYR A 193 5.36 -15.09 -9.63
C TYR A 193 5.27 -13.99 -10.70
N GLN A 194 5.32 -14.37 -11.99
CA GLN A 194 5.24 -13.40 -13.09
C GLN A 194 3.89 -12.66 -13.08
N GLN A 195 2.78 -13.39 -12.93
CA GLN A 195 1.44 -12.80 -12.86
C GLN A 195 1.30 -11.86 -11.67
N TYR A 196 1.81 -12.25 -10.50
CA TYR A 196 1.86 -11.40 -9.32
C TYR A 196 2.64 -10.11 -9.57
N MET A 197 3.83 -10.21 -10.16
CA MET A 197 4.69 -9.07 -10.43
C MET A 197 4.06 -8.09 -11.43
N HIS A 198 3.44 -8.59 -12.50
CA HIS A 198 2.73 -7.74 -13.46
C HIS A 198 1.65 -6.91 -12.77
N ASP A 199 0.77 -7.56 -12.02
CA ASP A 199 -0.33 -6.87 -11.35
C ASP A 199 0.17 -5.90 -10.26
N TYR A 200 1.18 -6.31 -9.48
CA TYR A 200 1.79 -5.45 -8.47
C TYR A 200 2.38 -4.18 -9.08
N MET A 201 3.14 -4.31 -10.15
CA MET A 201 3.78 -3.16 -10.81
C MET A 201 2.78 -2.24 -11.50
N ARG A 202 1.69 -2.76 -12.05
CA ARG A 202 0.57 -1.94 -12.55
C ARG A 202 -0.08 -1.12 -11.45
N VAL A 203 -0.25 -1.72 -10.27
CA VAL A 203 -0.79 -1.02 -9.09
C VAL A 203 0.18 0.07 -8.62
N ILE A 204 1.48 -0.21 -8.57
CA ILE A 204 2.51 0.80 -8.26
C ILE A 204 2.49 1.95 -9.28
N HIS A 205 2.33 1.64 -10.57
CA HIS A 205 2.20 2.68 -11.61
C HIS A 205 1.02 3.61 -11.34
N SER A 206 -0.12 3.05 -10.90
CA SER A 206 -1.29 3.87 -10.54
C SER A 206 -1.02 4.81 -9.36
N ILE A 207 -0.23 4.36 -8.37
CA ILE A 207 0.19 5.21 -7.25
C ILE A 207 1.08 6.34 -7.74
N ASP A 208 2.11 6.03 -8.53
CA ASP A 208 3.06 7.02 -9.05
C ASP A 208 2.33 8.12 -9.84
N ARG A 209 1.45 7.72 -10.77
CA ARG A 209 0.60 8.64 -11.51
C ARG A 209 -0.23 9.55 -10.60
N ASN A 210 -0.81 9.01 -9.54
CA ASN A 210 -1.65 9.75 -8.61
C ASN A 210 -0.85 10.66 -7.67
N VAL A 211 0.33 10.23 -7.21
CA VAL A 211 1.27 11.08 -6.49
C VAL A 211 1.69 12.26 -7.38
N GLY A 212 2.02 12.00 -8.64
CA GLY A 212 2.34 13.04 -9.62
C GLY A 212 1.23 14.08 -9.77
N ARG A 213 -0.06 13.67 -9.71
CA ARG A 213 -1.22 14.59 -9.75
C ARG A 213 -1.25 15.50 -8.51
N VAL A 214 -0.98 14.97 -7.33
CA VAL A 214 -0.93 15.78 -6.09
C VAL A 214 0.24 16.78 -6.15
N LEU A 215 1.43 16.34 -6.55
CA LEU A 215 2.60 17.20 -6.70
C LEU A 215 2.35 18.34 -7.69
N LYS A 216 1.78 18.00 -8.84
CA LYS A 216 1.40 18.98 -9.85
C LYS A 216 0.41 20.02 -9.30
N TYR A 217 -0.61 19.59 -8.55
CA TYR A 217 -1.55 20.50 -7.92
C TYR A 217 -0.85 21.48 -6.96
N LEU A 218 0.07 20.97 -6.12
CA LEU A 218 0.83 21.82 -5.19
C LEU A 218 1.68 22.85 -5.92
N GLU A 219 2.31 22.45 -7.03
CA GLU A 219 3.14 23.31 -7.86
C GLU A 219 2.33 24.41 -8.55
N GLU A 220 1.25 24.05 -9.25
CA GLU A 220 0.38 24.97 -9.99
C GLU A 220 -0.34 25.98 -9.07
N ASN A 221 -0.52 25.65 -7.79
CA ASN A 221 -1.17 26.53 -6.81
C ASN A 221 -0.17 27.27 -5.89
N GLY A 222 1.14 27.21 -6.18
CA GLY A 222 2.16 27.91 -5.40
C GLY A 222 2.33 27.39 -3.97
N LEU A 223 1.90 26.16 -3.70
CA LEU A 223 1.96 25.54 -2.37
C LEU A 223 3.26 24.77 -2.15
N MET A 224 3.93 24.35 -3.22
CA MET A 224 5.12 23.49 -3.21
C MET A 224 6.23 24.08 -2.35
N GLU A 225 6.48 25.39 -2.43
CA GLU A 225 7.61 26.04 -1.75
C GLU A 225 7.42 26.19 -0.24
N ASN A 226 6.22 25.95 0.26
CA ASN A 226 5.92 26.03 1.71
C ASN A 226 5.22 24.77 2.24
N THR A 227 5.42 23.63 1.58
CA THR A 227 4.81 22.36 1.99
C THR A 227 5.90 21.30 2.18
N MET A 228 5.98 20.71 3.38
CA MET A 228 6.72 19.47 3.58
C MET A 228 5.90 18.33 2.99
N ILE A 229 6.54 17.49 2.17
CA ILE A 229 5.92 16.32 1.57
C ILE A 229 6.65 15.07 2.08
N VAL A 230 5.89 14.12 2.61
CA VAL A 230 6.41 12.82 3.04
C VAL A 230 5.72 11.74 2.23
N TYR A 231 6.51 10.95 1.51
CA TYR A 231 6.07 9.73 0.86
C TYR A 231 6.66 8.54 1.60
N THR A 232 5.80 7.66 2.07
CA THR A 232 6.21 6.48 2.83
C THR A 232 5.17 5.38 2.74
N SER A 233 5.43 4.26 3.40
CA SER A 233 4.51 3.14 3.59
C SER A 233 4.43 2.77 5.06
N ASP A 234 3.34 2.12 5.46
CA ASP A 234 3.16 1.55 6.80
C ASP A 234 4.11 0.36 7.04
N GLN A 235 4.54 -0.33 5.97
CA GLN A 235 5.46 -1.47 6.03
C GLN A 235 6.10 -1.77 4.67
N GLY A 236 7.13 -2.62 4.67
CA GLY A 236 7.71 -3.17 3.44
C GLY A 236 6.85 -4.29 2.85
N PHE A 237 7.39 -5.03 1.86
CA PHE A 237 6.64 -6.05 1.13
C PHE A 237 7.56 -7.07 0.47
N TYR A 238 7.22 -8.37 0.56
CA TYR A 238 7.94 -9.43 -0.17
C TYR A 238 7.47 -9.49 -1.61
N MET A 239 8.42 -9.45 -2.52
CA MET A 239 8.19 -9.55 -3.96
C MET A 239 8.86 -10.80 -4.55
N GLY A 240 8.73 -11.92 -3.83
CA GLY A 240 9.29 -13.21 -4.21
C GLY A 240 10.50 -13.63 -3.37
N GLU A 241 11.11 -12.74 -2.58
CA GLU A 241 12.18 -13.10 -1.67
C GLU A 241 11.68 -14.16 -0.69
N HIS A 242 12.51 -15.17 -0.44
CA HIS A 242 12.15 -16.36 0.34
C HIS A 242 10.95 -17.16 -0.22
N GLY A 243 10.55 -16.93 -1.48
CA GLY A 243 9.35 -17.50 -2.08
C GLY A 243 8.05 -16.91 -1.54
N TRP A 244 8.10 -15.76 -0.88
CA TRP A 244 6.98 -15.14 -0.21
C TRP A 244 6.37 -13.97 -0.99
N PHE A 245 5.15 -13.66 -0.64
CA PHE A 245 4.42 -12.45 -0.98
C PHE A 245 3.85 -11.81 0.28
N ASP A 246 3.28 -10.61 0.16
CA ASP A 246 2.69 -9.89 1.28
C ASP A 246 3.78 -9.37 2.26
N LYS A 247 3.48 -9.23 3.52
CA LYS A 247 4.34 -8.68 4.57
C LYS A 247 4.15 -9.53 5.82
N ARG A 248 4.87 -9.32 6.81
CA ARG A 248 4.98 -9.95 8.12
C ARG A 248 6.39 -10.45 8.30
N PHE A 249 6.70 -10.93 9.47
CA PHE A 249 8.03 -11.36 9.80
C PHE A 249 9.07 -10.22 9.74
N MET A 250 10.25 -10.41 10.34
CA MET A 250 11.21 -9.33 10.61
C MET A 250 12.34 -9.21 9.57
N TYR A 251 12.18 -9.74 8.37
CA TYR A 251 13.18 -9.55 7.32
C TYR A 251 13.08 -8.16 6.71
N GLU A 252 14.19 -7.70 6.12
CA GLU A 252 14.31 -6.37 5.55
C GLU A 252 13.17 -6.02 4.59
N GLU A 253 12.76 -6.97 3.75
CA GLU A 253 11.72 -6.79 2.74
C GLU A 253 10.38 -6.39 3.34
N SER A 254 10.05 -6.91 4.53
CA SER A 254 8.82 -6.57 5.26
C SER A 254 9.00 -5.41 6.22
N PHE A 255 10.20 -5.22 6.74
CA PHE A 255 10.50 -4.26 7.80
C PHE A 255 10.90 -2.89 7.30
N ARG A 256 11.67 -2.84 6.22
CA ARG A 256 12.17 -1.60 5.62
C ARG A 256 11.10 -0.96 4.72
N THR A 257 10.71 0.27 5.05
CA THR A 257 9.76 1.06 4.24
C THR A 257 10.50 2.12 3.44
N PRO A 258 9.99 2.52 2.26
CA PRO A 258 10.49 3.72 1.60
C PRO A 258 10.19 4.95 2.47
N LEU A 259 11.12 5.90 2.51
CA LEU A 259 10.90 7.22 3.11
C LEU A 259 11.54 8.29 2.23
N LEU A 260 10.73 9.06 1.55
CA LEU A 260 11.15 10.21 0.76
C LEU A 260 10.55 11.47 1.36
N VAL A 261 11.38 12.45 1.68
CA VAL A 261 10.93 13.70 2.29
C VAL A 261 11.42 14.89 1.48
N ARG A 262 10.49 15.75 1.08
CA ARG A 262 10.80 17.09 0.60
C ARG A 262 10.49 18.09 1.72
N LEU A 263 11.54 18.67 2.28
CA LEU A 263 11.43 19.78 3.22
C LEU A 263 11.80 21.09 2.49
N PRO A 264 10.96 22.12 2.45
CA PRO A 264 11.32 23.43 1.91
C PRO A 264 12.57 23.98 2.62
N GLY A 265 13.60 24.32 1.82
CA GLY A 265 14.89 24.76 2.39
C GLY A 265 15.73 23.66 3.04
N GLY A 266 15.28 22.42 3.01
CA GLY A 266 16.01 21.26 3.56
C GLY A 266 17.24 20.89 2.71
N LYS A 267 18.11 20.09 3.30
CA LYS A 267 19.29 19.55 2.62
C LYS A 267 18.88 18.48 1.60
N LYS A 268 19.51 18.48 0.44
CA LYS A 268 19.40 17.38 -0.53
C LYS A 268 20.41 16.29 -0.22
N GLY A 269 20.02 15.04 -0.34
CA GLY A 269 20.88 13.87 -0.17
C GLY A 269 20.20 12.76 0.64
N ASP A 270 20.97 11.75 0.94
CA ASP A 270 20.53 10.62 1.72
C ASP A 270 20.75 10.87 3.23
N VAL A 271 19.91 10.25 4.05
CA VAL A 271 19.99 10.23 5.51
C VAL A 271 20.11 8.77 5.91
N ASP A 272 21.27 8.41 6.48
CA ASP A 272 21.60 7.02 6.86
C ASP A 272 21.11 6.66 8.27
N GLU A 273 20.68 7.65 9.05
CA GLU A 273 20.17 7.45 10.40
C GLU A 273 18.88 6.66 10.40
N MET A 274 18.74 5.73 11.37
CA MET A 274 17.55 4.89 11.52
C MET A 274 16.31 5.70 11.92
N VAL A 275 15.31 5.78 11.05
CA VAL A 275 14.02 6.42 11.29
C VAL A 275 12.92 5.34 11.37
N GLN A 276 11.92 5.55 12.20
CA GLN A 276 10.77 4.65 12.36
C GLN A 276 9.44 5.38 12.05
N ASN A 277 8.40 4.63 11.75
CA ASN A 277 7.06 5.20 11.52
C ASN A 277 6.53 6.01 12.71
N ILE A 278 6.92 5.65 13.94
CA ILE A 278 6.55 6.40 15.16
C ILE A 278 7.19 7.79 15.22
N ASP A 279 8.20 8.07 14.41
CA ASP A 279 8.91 9.37 14.39
C ASP A 279 8.19 10.42 13.55
N TYR A 280 7.25 10.02 12.68
CA TYR A 280 6.53 10.97 11.82
C TYR A 280 5.69 11.95 12.62
N GLY A 281 4.96 11.46 13.65
CA GLY A 281 4.16 12.32 14.51
C GLY A 281 4.98 13.42 15.20
N PRO A 282 6.04 13.07 15.97
CA PRO A 282 6.95 14.06 16.55
C PRO A 282 7.54 15.02 15.53
N THR A 283 7.92 14.56 14.35
CA THR A 283 8.51 15.41 13.31
C THR A 283 7.51 16.42 12.74
N ILE A 284 6.26 16.01 12.53
CA ILE A 284 5.18 16.89 12.06
C ILE A 284 4.87 17.95 13.12
N LEU A 285 4.80 17.58 14.41
CA LEU A 285 4.57 18.52 15.50
C LEU A 285 5.70 19.53 15.64
N ASP A 286 6.95 19.06 15.60
CA ASP A 286 8.16 19.89 15.65
C ASP A 286 8.19 20.90 14.49
N LEU A 287 7.92 20.43 13.25
CA LEU A 287 7.81 21.31 12.08
C LEU A 287 6.71 22.38 12.26
N ALA A 288 5.59 22.01 12.89
CA ALA A 288 4.48 22.90 13.14
C ALA A 288 4.69 23.84 14.34
N GLY A 289 5.84 23.78 15.02
CA GLY A 289 6.14 24.54 16.23
C GLY A 289 5.26 24.17 17.42
N VAL A 290 4.81 22.91 17.48
CA VAL A 290 4.00 22.38 18.57
C VAL A 290 4.87 21.49 19.45
N GLU A 291 4.75 21.66 20.77
CA GLU A 291 5.46 20.80 21.72
C GLU A 291 5.07 19.33 21.52
N VAL A 292 6.08 18.47 21.42
CA VAL A 292 5.88 17.03 21.29
C VAL A 292 5.47 16.46 22.66
N PRO A 293 4.31 15.82 22.79
CA PRO A 293 3.88 15.19 24.03
C PRO A 293 4.90 14.19 24.56
N ALA A 294 5.14 14.20 25.87
CA ALA A 294 6.16 13.37 26.52
C ALA A 294 5.87 11.85 26.47
N ASP A 295 4.63 11.47 26.20
CA ASP A 295 4.18 10.08 26.03
C ASP A 295 4.33 9.55 24.61
N MET A 296 4.77 10.37 23.66
CA MET A 296 5.15 9.90 22.32
C MET A 296 6.50 9.19 22.36
N HIS A 297 6.54 7.96 21.85
CA HIS A 297 7.76 7.15 21.84
C HIS A 297 8.73 7.49 20.69
N GLY A 298 8.25 8.16 19.65
CA GLY A 298 9.07 8.56 18.50
C GLY A 298 9.92 9.79 18.82
N VAL A 299 10.88 10.05 17.95
CA VAL A 299 11.80 11.20 18.01
C VAL A 299 11.72 11.99 16.72
N SER A 300 11.63 13.32 16.79
CA SER A 300 11.65 14.16 15.59
C SER A 300 12.96 13.99 14.82
N PHE A 301 12.84 13.66 13.54
CA PHE A 301 14.00 13.64 12.61
C PHE A 301 14.13 14.93 11.79
N LEU A 302 13.41 15.98 12.16
CA LEU A 302 13.51 17.29 11.50
C LEU A 302 14.95 17.85 11.49
N PRO A 303 15.77 17.72 12.57
CA PRO A 303 17.19 18.12 12.51
C PRO A 303 17.98 17.38 11.43
N LEU A 304 17.75 16.09 11.23
CA LEU A 304 18.41 15.30 10.17
C LEU A 304 18.06 15.85 8.79
N LEU A 305 16.81 16.19 8.55
CA LEU A 305 16.35 16.79 7.27
C LEU A 305 16.99 18.16 7.02
N LYS A 306 17.35 18.90 8.06
CA LYS A 306 18.11 20.15 7.98
C LYS A 306 19.62 19.93 7.78
N GLY A 307 20.07 18.68 7.85
CA GLY A 307 21.49 18.32 7.76
C GLY A 307 22.29 18.57 9.04
N GLU A 308 21.60 18.68 10.17
CA GLU A 308 22.22 18.83 11.48
C GLU A 308 22.78 17.49 11.96
N LYS A 309 23.87 17.51 12.71
CA LYS A 309 24.41 16.32 13.36
C LYS A 309 23.69 16.08 14.68
N VAL A 310 23.17 14.89 14.87
CA VAL A 310 22.55 14.44 16.12
C VAL A 310 23.40 13.30 16.72
N PRO A 311 24.39 13.59 17.58
CA PRO A 311 25.40 12.63 18.02
C PRO A 311 24.84 11.36 18.68
N ASP A 312 23.73 11.50 19.41
CA ASP A 312 23.12 10.41 20.17
C ASP A 312 21.90 9.79 19.45
N TRP A 313 21.86 9.91 18.11
CA TRP A 313 20.79 9.26 17.35
C TRP A 313 20.81 7.75 17.53
N ARG A 314 19.63 7.13 17.52
CA ARG A 314 19.49 5.69 17.75
C ARG A 314 20.34 4.84 16.79
N LYS A 315 20.87 3.76 17.34
CA LYS A 315 21.68 2.77 16.59
C LYS A 315 21.03 1.39 16.51
N SER A 316 19.84 1.24 17.11
CA SER A 316 19.07 0.00 17.10
C SER A 316 17.59 0.31 17.14
N LEU A 317 16.80 -0.59 16.58
CA LEU A 317 15.36 -0.54 16.57
C LEU A 317 14.83 -1.74 17.35
N TYR A 318 13.72 -1.56 18.07
CA TYR A 318 12.98 -2.63 18.68
C TYR A 318 11.84 -3.05 17.75
N TYR A 319 11.80 -4.33 17.41
CA TYR A 319 10.72 -4.93 16.65
C TYR A 319 9.92 -5.88 17.54
N HIS A 320 8.61 -5.79 17.52
CA HIS A 320 7.71 -6.71 18.18
C HIS A 320 6.55 -7.06 17.27
N PHE A 321 6.35 -8.34 17.02
CA PHE A 321 5.23 -8.86 16.27
C PHE A 321 4.15 -9.34 17.24
N TYR A 322 3.04 -8.60 17.34
CA TYR A 322 2.00 -8.79 18.35
C TYR A 322 1.03 -9.94 18.04
N GLU A 323 1.41 -10.94 17.27
CA GLU A 323 0.58 -12.10 17.03
C GLU A 323 0.79 -13.18 18.09
N TYR A 324 -0.29 -13.81 18.49
CA TYR A 324 -0.35 -14.72 19.61
C TYR A 324 -1.27 -15.91 19.34
N PRO A 325 -0.84 -17.13 19.66
CA PRO A 325 0.53 -17.66 19.61
C PRO A 325 1.05 -17.72 18.17
N ALA A 326 2.33 -18.05 17.96
CA ALA A 326 2.96 -18.00 16.63
C ALA A 326 2.21 -18.79 15.54
N GLU A 327 1.57 -19.87 15.88
CA GLU A 327 0.72 -20.68 15.00
C GLU A 327 -0.62 -20.00 14.65
N HIS A 328 -1.06 -19.01 15.42
CA HIS A 328 -2.20 -18.15 15.12
C HIS A 328 -1.79 -16.82 14.49
N ALA A 329 -0.54 -16.43 14.67
CA ALA A 329 0.02 -15.24 14.05
C ALA A 329 -0.15 -15.24 12.54
N VAL A 330 -0.07 -16.41 11.96
CA VAL A 330 -0.14 -16.65 10.54
C VAL A 330 -1.58 -16.57 9.98
N ARG A 331 -2.60 -16.76 10.80
CA ARG A 331 -3.99 -16.85 10.38
C ARG A 331 -4.79 -15.55 10.47
N ARG A 332 -4.25 -14.51 11.09
CA ARG A 332 -5.02 -13.30 11.45
C ARG A 332 -4.74 -12.09 10.58
N HIS A 333 -4.02 -12.28 9.54
CA HIS A 333 -3.69 -11.24 8.58
C HIS A 333 -4.35 -11.51 7.21
#